data_0d2aa40b9b4b281053b3abadba01769f
#
_entry.id   0d2aa40b9b4b281053b3abadba01769f
#
_cell.length_a   1.000
_cell.length_b   1.000
_cell.length_c   1.000
_cell.angle_alpha   90.00
_cell.angle_beta   90.00
_cell.angle_gamma   90.00
#
_symmetry.space_group_name_H-M   'P 1'
#
loop_
_entity.id
_entity.type
_entity.pdbx_description
1 polymer ?
#
loop_
_entity_poly.entity_id
_entity_poly.type
_entity_poly.pdbx_seq_one_letter_code
_entity_poly.pdbx_strand_id
1 'polypeptide(L)'
;RSFSYNEVGCAIKGNIIRIAKNKYKFFKSREVEGKIKVLTVKRDACGDFYVYLACETPGVKIEPRLGKSIGFDFGLKGKMLVAPNKEDDVVAPSFFKKKQKAIAKASREFSTKRPHSNNRRRAQLSLARLYRKVTNQRKAYHWQLARELCQKYAVICFEDLNMERMHRGYGKKVSDYGFSEFLRILEYVAPQFGTRVVKVDRFYPSSQLCCECSYQNPRVKDLSVREWVCPSCKTHHDRDRNAAQNILDEGLRILSA
;
A
#
# COMPACT_ATOMS: atom_id res chain seq x y z
N ARG A 1 -5.60 20.26 -9.37
CA ARG A 1 -5.03 21.52 -8.81
C ARG A 1 -5.18 21.49 -7.29
N SER A 2 -4.17 21.94 -6.55
CA SER A 2 -4.20 22.05 -5.09
C SER A 2 -3.70 23.43 -4.66
N PHE A 3 -4.22 23.91 -3.53
CA PHE A 3 -3.82 25.16 -2.88
C PHE A 3 -3.58 24.82 -1.41
N SER A 4 -2.49 25.34 -0.84
CA SER A 4 -2.16 25.15 0.56
C SER A 4 -2.12 26.50 1.28
N TYR A 5 -2.59 26.53 2.51
CA TYR A 5 -2.60 27.68 3.40
C TYR A 5 -1.94 27.29 4.73
N ASN A 6 -1.10 28.16 5.25
CA ASN A 6 -0.49 27.99 6.54
C ASN A 6 -1.45 28.42 7.69
N GLU A 7 -1.05 28.18 8.92
CA GLU A 7 -1.77 28.33 10.16
C GLU A 7 -2.61 29.63 10.29
N VAL A 8 -2.10 30.76 9.79
CA VAL A 8 -2.70 32.10 9.99
C VAL A 8 -3.92 32.36 9.09
N GLY A 9 -4.07 31.60 8.01
CA GLY A 9 -5.08 31.87 6.97
C GLY A 9 -6.37 31.06 7.07
N CYS A 10 -6.54 30.17 8.07
CA CYS A 10 -7.70 29.30 8.13
C CYS A 10 -8.23 29.11 9.55
N ALA A 11 -9.55 28.96 9.67
CA ALA A 11 -10.22 28.60 10.91
C ALA A 11 -11.40 27.66 10.63
N ILE A 12 -11.66 26.72 11.53
CA ILE A 12 -12.77 25.77 11.45
C ILE A 12 -13.68 25.97 12.63
N LYS A 13 -14.99 26.16 12.37
CA LYS A 13 -16.04 26.18 13.39
C LYS A 13 -17.19 25.28 12.93
N GLY A 14 -17.35 24.14 13.59
CA GLY A 14 -18.32 23.11 13.17
C GLY A 14 -18.05 22.63 11.72
N ASN A 15 -19.04 22.73 10.87
CA ASN A 15 -18.96 22.35 9.45
C ASN A 15 -18.64 23.53 8.52
N ILE A 16 -18.12 24.63 9.06
CA ILE A 16 -17.72 25.82 8.30
C ILE A 16 -16.20 25.97 8.40
N ILE A 17 -15.57 26.08 7.28
CA ILE A 17 -14.16 26.42 7.15
C ILE A 17 -14.03 27.84 6.61
N ARG A 18 -13.26 28.68 7.29
CA ARG A 18 -12.86 30.00 6.79
C ARG A 18 -11.48 29.89 6.16
N ILE A 19 -11.35 30.30 4.92
CA ILE A 19 -10.10 30.36 4.18
C ILE A 19 -9.94 31.81 3.71
N ALA A 20 -8.94 32.50 4.22
CA ALA A 20 -8.77 33.94 4.05
C ALA A 20 -10.07 34.68 4.50
N LYS A 21 -10.70 35.44 3.60
CA LYS A 21 -11.93 36.19 3.86
C LYS A 21 -13.22 35.40 3.65
N ASN A 22 -13.15 34.21 3.00
CA ASN A 22 -14.32 33.45 2.57
C ASN A 22 -14.66 32.31 3.52
N LYS A 23 -15.96 32.04 3.66
CA LYS A 23 -16.49 30.92 4.43
C LYS A 23 -17.03 29.85 3.48
N TYR A 24 -16.68 28.58 3.74
CA TYR A 24 -17.14 27.45 2.95
C TYR A 24 -17.75 26.41 3.87
N LYS A 25 -18.90 25.89 3.50
CA LYS A 25 -19.51 24.73 4.15
C LYS A 25 -18.83 23.45 3.66
N PHE A 26 -18.45 22.55 4.53
CA PHE A 26 -17.81 21.27 4.17
C PHE A 26 -18.39 20.12 4.99
N PHE A 27 -18.25 18.92 4.48
CA PHE A 27 -18.58 17.71 5.21
C PHE A 27 -17.38 17.27 6.04
N LYS A 28 -17.53 17.34 7.36
CA LYS A 28 -16.50 16.94 8.30
C LYS A 28 -16.58 15.44 8.55
N SER A 29 -15.58 14.69 8.09
CA SER A 29 -15.55 13.24 8.21
C SER A 29 -15.15 12.73 9.60
N ARG A 30 -14.47 13.55 10.39
CA ARG A 30 -14.03 13.27 11.77
C ARG A 30 -13.76 14.56 12.50
N GLU A 31 -13.66 14.49 13.82
CA GLU A 31 -13.22 15.64 14.63
C GLU A 31 -11.77 16.01 14.30
N VAL A 32 -11.48 17.29 14.43
CA VAL A 32 -10.11 17.82 14.20
C VAL A 32 -9.41 17.86 15.54
N GLU A 33 -8.41 17.02 15.71
CA GLU A 33 -7.60 16.95 16.92
C GLU A 33 -6.29 17.71 16.72
N GLY A 34 -5.88 18.47 17.76
CA GLY A 34 -4.64 19.23 17.74
C GLY A 34 -4.71 20.56 16.99
N LYS A 35 -3.56 21.20 16.87
CA LYS A 35 -3.40 22.52 16.25
C LYS A 35 -3.20 22.36 14.73
N ILE A 36 -4.05 23.00 13.92
CA ILE A 36 -3.93 22.97 12.45
C ILE A 36 -2.68 23.74 12.04
N LYS A 37 -1.72 23.11 11.39
CA LYS A 37 -0.51 23.72 10.84
C LYS A 37 -0.65 24.08 9.37
N VAL A 38 -1.22 23.17 8.60
CA VAL A 38 -1.42 23.37 7.15
C VAL A 38 -2.78 22.87 6.75
N LEU A 39 -3.47 23.67 5.95
CA LEU A 39 -4.70 23.33 5.27
C LEU A 39 -4.43 23.24 3.77
N THR A 40 -4.77 22.12 3.15
CA THR A 40 -4.67 21.95 1.71
C THR A 40 -6.04 21.67 1.11
N VAL A 41 -6.45 22.46 0.14
CA VAL A 41 -7.65 22.21 -0.67
C VAL A 41 -7.22 21.55 -1.97
N LYS A 42 -7.77 20.39 -2.28
CA LYS A 42 -7.47 19.65 -3.50
C LYS A 42 -8.76 19.31 -4.25
N ARG A 43 -8.77 19.59 -5.55
CA ARG A 43 -9.82 19.14 -6.46
C ARG A 43 -9.42 17.81 -7.08
N ASP A 44 -10.30 16.81 -7.02
CA ASP A 44 -10.07 15.50 -7.65
C ASP A 44 -10.45 15.50 -9.15
N ALA A 45 -10.24 14.36 -9.80
CA ALA A 45 -10.59 14.17 -11.22
C ALA A 45 -12.10 14.14 -11.48
N CYS A 46 -12.92 13.93 -10.45
CA CYS A 46 -14.39 13.99 -10.53
C CYS A 46 -14.95 15.39 -10.33
N GLY A 47 -14.09 16.37 -10.01
CA GLY A 47 -14.46 17.75 -9.77
C GLY A 47 -14.82 18.05 -8.31
N ASP A 48 -14.79 17.07 -7.42
CA ASP A 48 -15.07 17.24 -6.00
C ASP A 48 -13.86 17.86 -5.27
N PHE A 49 -14.15 18.70 -4.26
CA PHE A 49 -13.12 19.34 -3.45
C PHE A 49 -12.97 18.64 -2.12
N TYR A 50 -11.73 18.46 -1.71
CA TYR A 50 -11.35 17.86 -0.42
C TYR A 50 -10.47 18.83 0.35
N VAL A 51 -10.68 18.86 1.66
CA VAL A 51 -9.84 19.60 2.58
C VAL A 51 -8.99 18.61 3.36
N TYR A 52 -7.68 18.80 3.32
CA TYR A 52 -6.70 18.05 4.09
C TYR A 52 -6.14 18.97 5.16
N LEU A 53 -6.14 18.50 6.39
CA LEU A 53 -5.63 19.23 7.53
C LEU A 53 -4.42 18.48 8.08
N ALA A 54 -3.27 19.12 8.08
CA ALA A 54 -2.12 18.66 8.84
C ALA A 54 -2.19 19.31 10.23
N CYS A 55 -2.39 18.48 11.25
CA CYS A 55 -2.51 18.91 12.63
C CYS A 55 -1.30 18.44 13.43
N GLU A 56 -0.83 19.30 14.32
CA GLU A 56 0.12 18.93 15.36
C GLU A 56 -0.68 18.34 16.54
N THR A 57 -0.50 17.05 16.76
CA THR A 57 -1.07 16.35 17.92
C THR A 57 0.03 16.05 18.92
N PRO A 58 -0.24 16.03 20.24
CA PRO A 58 0.72 15.52 21.21
C PRO A 58 1.11 14.10 20.80
N GLY A 59 2.42 13.89 20.59
CA GLY A 59 2.92 12.57 20.23
C GLY A 59 2.73 11.61 21.41
N VAL A 60 1.93 10.59 21.23
CA VAL A 60 1.94 9.44 22.13
C VAL A 60 3.11 8.57 21.67
N LYS A 61 4.20 8.54 22.45
CA LYS A 61 5.26 7.54 22.26
C LYS A 61 4.67 6.18 22.62
N ILE A 62 4.47 5.35 21.62
CA ILE A 62 4.12 3.96 21.83
C ILE A 62 5.43 3.18 21.72
N GLU A 63 5.82 2.57 22.83
CA GLU A 63 7.03 1.75 22.85
C GLU A 63 6.88 0.50 21.95
N PRO A 64 7.98 0.04 21.33
CA PRO A 64 7.96 -1.20 20.57
C PRO A 64 7.47 -2.36 21.44
N ARG A 65 6.47 -3.07 20.97
CA ARG A 65 5.93 -4.20 21.69
C ARG A 65 6.72 -5.48 21.40
N LEU A 66 6.73 -6.38 22.36
CA LEU A 66 7.18 -7.75 22.18
C LEU A 66 6.04 -8.59 21.59
N GLY A 67 6.35 -9.57 20.77
CA GLY A 67 5.36 -10.46 20.19
C GLY A 67 5.85 -11.16 18.92
N LYS A 68 4.90 -11.74 18.19
CA LYS A 68 5.17 -12.51 16.96
C LYS A 68 5.80 -11.62 15.89
N SER A 69 6.74 -12.19 15.15
CA SER A 69 7.38 -11.58 14.00
C SER A 69 6.98 -12.32 12.72
N ILE A 70 6.97 -11.65 11.59
CA ILE A 70 6.66 -12.25 10.30
C ILE A 70 7.46 -11.60 9.17
N GLY A 71 7.86 -12.42 8.18
CA GLY A 71 8.41 -11.97 6.91
C GLY A 71 7.41 -12.21 5.79
N PHE A 72 7.35 -11.30 4.83
CA PHE A 72 6.49 -11.44 3.67
C PHE A 72 7.27 -11.26 2.38
N ASP A 73 7.12 -12.21 1.46
CA ASP A 73 7.45 -12.03 0.05
C ASP A 73 6.23 -11.48 -0.72
N PHE A 74 6.48 -10.66 -1.75
CA PHE A 74 5.44 -10.06 -2.58
C PHE A 74 4.99 -11.02 -3.68
N GLY A 75 3.82 -11.61 -3.50
CA GLY A 75 3.23 -12.54 -4.46
C GLY A 75 2.57 -11.84 -5.64
N LEU A 76 2.63 -12.48 -6.82
CA LEU A 76 1.96 -12.02 -8.04
C LEU A 76 0.92 -13.03 -8.56
N LYS A 77 0.88 -14.25 -8.03
CA LYS A 77 -0.02 -15.33 -8.46
C LYS A 77 -1.04 -15.65 -7.39
N GLY A 78 -2.14 -14.87 -7.34
CA GLY A 78 -3.27 -15.13 -6.44
C GLY A 78 -3.11 -14.61 -5.03
N LYS A 79 -1.90 -14.49 -4.51
CA LYS A 79 -1.58 -13.93 -3.20
C LYS A 79 -0.91 -12.57 -3.36
N MET A 80 -1.22 -11.63 -2.50
CA MET A 80 -0.55 -10.33 -2.43
C MET A 80 0.72 -10.43 -1.60
N LEU A 81 0.64 -11.10 -0.44
CA LEU A 81 1.76 -11.36 0.45
C LEU A 81 1.83 -12.86 0.72
N VAL A 82 3.00 -13.43 0.63
CA VAL A 82 3.28 -14.83 0.94
C VAL A 82 4.07 -14.87 2.24
N ALA A 83 3.56 -15.60 3.22
CA ALA A 83 4.18 -15.83 4.51
C ALA A 83 4.95 -17.16 4.55
N PRO A 84 5.79 -17.42 5.57
CA PRO A 84 6.42 -18.72 5.78
C PRO A 84 5.38 -19.86 5.90
N ASN A 85 4.25 -19.61 6.54
CA ASN A 85 3.12 -20.54 6.66
C ASN A 85 1.93 -20.11 5.80
N LYS A 86 0.99 -21.05 5.50
CA LYS A 86 -0.16 -20.82 4.63
C LYS A 86 -1.24 -19.95 5.28
N GLU A 87 -1.37 -20.02 6.58
CA GLU A 87 -2.41 -19.36 7.36
C GLU A 87 -2.26 -17.84 7.40
N ASP A 88 -1.02 -17.38 7.23
CA ASP A 88 -0.67 -15.96 7.25
C ASP A 88 -0.58 -15.32 5.86
N ASP A 89 -0.84 -16.09 4.81
CA ASP A 89 -0.88 -15.55 3.44
C ASP A 89 -1.99 -14.51 3.28
N VAL A 90 -1.70 -13.46 2.54
CA VAL A 90 -2.67 -12.41 2.23
C VAL A 90 -3.13 -12.50 0.79
N VAL A 91 -4.43 -12.73 0.61
CA VAL A 91 -5.10 -12.71 -0.69
C VAL A 91 -5.84 -11.39 -0.85
N ALA A 92 -5.35 -10.51 -1.72
CA ALA A 92 -6.03 -9.25 -1.97
C ALA A 92 -7.14 -9.39 -3.02
N PRO A 93 -8.25 -8.68 -2.84
CA PRO A 93 -9.30 -8.60 -3.85
C PRO A 93 -8.76 -7.94 -5.14
N SER A 94 -9.14 -8.48 -6.30
CA SER A 94 -8.79 -7.91 -7.61
C SER A 94 -9.74 -6.75 -7.95
N PHE A 95 -9.52 -5.57 -7.37
CA PHE A 95 -10.41 -4.41 -7.49
C PHE A 95 -10.54 -3.90 -8.93
N PHE A 96 -9.40 -3.75 -9.61
CA PHE A 96 -9.36 -3.29 -11.00
C PHE A 96 -9.96 -4.34 -11.94
N LYS A 97 -9.57 -5.61 -11.80
CA LYS A 97 -10.06 -6.71 -12.65
C LYS A 97 -11.59 -6.81 -12.61
N LYS A 98 -12.21 -6.67 -11.44
CA LYS A 98 -13.68 -6.67 -11.28
C LYS A 98 -14.39 -5.53 -12.03
N LYS A 99 -13.71 -4.39 -12.24
CA LYS A 99 -14.25 -3.22 -12.92
C LYS A 99 -13.71 -3.02 -14.35
N GLN A 100 -12.80 -3.87 -14.80
CA GLN A 100 -12.09 -3.71 -16.07
C GLN A 100 -13.02 -3.56 -17.27
N LYS A 101 -14.08 -4.38 -17.37
CA LYS A 101 -15.07 -4.29 -18.47
C LYS A 101 -15.79 -2.93 -18.48
N ALA A 102 -16.23 -2.47 -17.31
CA ALA A 102 -16.91 -1.18 -17.16
C ALA A 102 -15.98 0.01 -17.49
N ILE A 103 -14.72 -0.05 -17.03
CA ILE A 103 -13.69 0.95 -17.32
C ILE A 103 -13.39 0.98 -18.82
N ALA A 104 -13.22 -0.18 -19.45
CA ALA A 104 -12.97 -0.26 -20.90
C ALA A 104 -14.13 0.29 -21.72
N LYS A 105 -15.39 0.02 -21.32
CA LYS A 105 -16.57 0.60 -21.96
C LYS A 105 -16.58 2.13 -21.83
N ALA A 106 -16.43 2.64 -20.60
CA ALA A 106 -16.43 4.09 -20.34
C ALA A 106 -15.26 4.82 -21.03
N SER A 107 -14.09 4.15 -21.15
CA SER A 107 -12.94 4.68 -21.88
C SER A 107 -13.21 4.82 -23.37
N ARG A 108 -13.84 3.81 -24.00
CA ARG A 108 -14.27 3.88 -25.41
C ARG A 108 -15.31 4.99 -25.61
N GLU A 109 -16.31 5.06 -24.74
CA GLU A 109 -17.31 6.14 -24.81
C GLU A 109 -16.65 7.52 -24.71
N PHE A 110 -15.69 7.71 -23.83
CA PHE A 110 -14.93 8.96 -23.70
C PHE A 110 -14.14 9.28 -24.99
N SER A 111 -13.45 8.29 -25.58
CA SER A 111 -12.60 8.49 -26.76
C SER A 111 -13.39 8.85 -28.01
N THR A 112 -14.64 8.35 -28.15
CA THR A 112 -15.49 8.63 -29.32
C THR A 112 -16.20 9.99 -29.26
N LYS A 113 -16.19 10.71 -28.13
CA LYS A 113 -16.87 12.01 -28.01
C LYS A 113 -16.01 13.14 -28.57
N ARG A 114 -16.67 14.07 -29.27
CA ARG A 114 -16.04 15.28 -29.84
C ARG A 114 -15.25 16.04 -28.76
N PRO A 115 -14.00 16.43 -29.00
CA PRO A 115 -13.21 17.27 -28.10
C PRO A 115 -13.99 18.52 -27.66
N HIS A 116 -13.78 18.94 -26.41
CA HIS A 116 -14.39 20.09 -25.78
C HIS A 116 -15.94 20.10 -25.67
N SER A 117 -16.64 19.02 -26.08
CA SER A 117 -18.09 18.92 -25.95
C SER A 117 -18.54 18.61 -24.51
N ASN A 118 -19.75 19.03 -24.13
CA ASN A 118 -20.37 18.68 -22.86
C ASN A 118 -20.53 17.15 -22.69
N ASN A 119 -20.79 16.43 -23.78
CA ASN A 119 -20.89 14.97 -23.76
C ASN A 119 -19.55 14.30 -23.45
N ARG A 120 -18.42 14.85 -23.98
CA ARG A 120 -17.08 14.37 -23.63
C ARG A 120 -16.78 14.60 -22.14
N ARG A 121 -17.14 15.78 -21.61
CA ARG A 121 -16.98 16.08 -20.18
C ARG A 121 -17.79 15.13 -19.29
N ARG A 122 -19.03 14.80 -19.67
CA ARG A 122 -19.86 13.81 -18.94
C ARG A 122 -19.22 12.42 -18.98
N ALA A 123 -18.76 11.96 -20.15
CA ALA A 123 -18.07 10.68 -20.29
C ALA A 123 -16.76 10.63 -19.49
N GLN A 124 -15.97 11.70 -19.47
CA GLN A 124 -14.77 11.83 -18.65
C GLN A 124 -15.08 11.68 -17.15
N LEU A 125 -16.14 12.34 -16.67
CA LEU A 125 -16.55 12.23 -15.27
C LEU A 125 -17.02 10.81 -14.92
N SER A 126 -17.75 10.14 -15.81
CA SER A 126 -18.16 8.75 -15.63
C SER A 126 -16.94 7.83 -15.49
N LEU A 127 -15.97 7.96 -16.38
CA LEU A 127 -14.71 7.21 -16.32
C LEU A 127 -13.92 7.52 -15.02
N ALA A 128 -13.78 8.78 -14.66
CA ALA A 128 -13.08 9.22 -13.45
C ALA A 128 -13.73 8.64 -12.18
N ARG A 129 -15.05 8.57 -12.11
CA ARG A 129 -15.79 7.96 -10.98
C ARG A 129 -15.52 6.46 -10.85
N LEU A 130 -15.39 5.73 -11.95
CA LEU A 130 -15.02 4.31 -11.92
C LEU A 130 -13.61 4.11 -11.37
N TYR A 131 -12.63 4.88 -11.83
CA TYR A 131 -11.27 4.83 -11.29
C TYR A 131 -11.23 5.22 -9.81
N ARG A 132 -11.93 6.27 -9.41
CA ARG A 132 -12.03 6.70 -8.00
C ARG A 132 -12.59 5.58 -7.12
N LYS A 133 -13.64 4.87 -7.59
CA LYS A 133 -14.22 3.75 -6.85
C LYS A 133 -13.19 2.64 -6.60
N VAL A 134 -12.44 2.24 -7.65
CA VAL A 134 -11.38 1.23 -7.54
C VAL A 134 -10.30 1.67 -6.55
N THR A 135 -9.81 2.92 -6.70
CA THR A 135 -8.77 3.48 -5.83
C THR A 135 -9.21 3.54 -4.37
N ASN A 136 -10.43 3.99 -4.10
CA ASN A 136 -10.96 4.10 -2.74
C ASN A 136 -11.15 2.72 -2.09
N GLN A 137 -11.68 1.73 -2.84
CA GLN A 137 -11.83 0.36 -2.35
C GLN A 137 -10.49 -0.27 -2.01
N ARG A 138 -9.46 -0.12 -2.89
CA ARG A 138 -8.12 -0.62 -2.64
C ARG A 138 -7.49 0.05 -1.42
N LYS A 139 -7.59 1.38 -1.34
CA LYS A 139 -7.05 2.14 -0.22
C LYS A 139 -7.72 1.76 1.12
N ALA A 140 -9.03 1.58 1.14
CA ALA A 140 -9.74 1.12 2.34
C ALA A 140 -9.25 -0.27 2.78
N TYR A 141 -9.08 -1.20 1.83
CA TYR A 141 -8.51 -2.51 2.09
C TYR A 141 -7.08 -2.43 2.65
N HIS A 142 -6.22 -1.58 2.08
CA HIS A 142 -4.85 -1.40 2.57
C HIS A 142 -4.81 -0.89 4.02
N TRP A 143 -5.69 0.04 4.37
CA TRP A 143 -5.80 0.55 5.74
C TRP A 143 -6.26 -0.54 6.72
N GLN A 144 -7.24 -1.33 6.31
CA GLN A 144 -7.72 -2.45 7.11
C GLN A 144 -6.62 -3.49 7.29
N LEU A 145 -6.00 -3.96 6.20
CA LEU A 145 -4.92 -4.94 6.22
C LEU A 145 -3.72 -4.49 7.08
N ALA A 146 -3.31 -3.22 6.94
CA ALA A 146 -2.20 -2.69 7.73
C ALA A 146 -2.50 -2.74 9.24
N ARG A 147 -3.74 -2.41 9.65
CA ARG A 147 -4.16 -2.50 11.04
C ARG A 147 -4.19 -3.94 11.55
N GLU A 148 -4.78 -4.87 10.77
CA GLU A 148 -4.85 -6.30 11.11
C GLU A 148 -3.44 -6.89 11.29
N LEU A 149 -2.51 -6.59 10.38
CA LEU A 149 -1.12 -7.05 10.50
C LEU A 149 -0.43 -6.43 11.72
N CYS A 150 -0.59 -5.12 11.96
CA CYS A 150 -0.01 -4.46 13.12
C CYS A 150 -0.63 -4.92 14.44
N GLN A 151 -1.88 -5.36 14.48
CA GLN A 151 -2.49 -5.98 15.66
C GLN A 151 -1.90 -7.36 15.93
N LYS A 152 -1.60 -8.13 14.87
CA LYS A 152 -1.13 -9.52 14.98
C LYS A 152 0.37 -9.62 15.24
N TYR A 153 1.18 -8.74 14.63
CA TYR A 153 2.64 -8.86 14.64
C TYR A 153 3.35 -7.66 15.27
N ALA A 154 4.37 -7.94 16.06
CA ALA A 154 5.26 -6.93 16.65
C ALA A 154 6.36 -6.49 15.68
N VAL A 155 6.79 -7.39 14.79
CA VAL A 155 7.78 -7.11 13.76
C VAL A 155 7.27 -7.63 12.42
N ILE A 156 7.35 -6.81 11.38
CA ILE A 156 6.95 -7.16 10.02
C ILE A 156 8.11 -6.84 9.08
N CYS A 157 8.61 -7.85 8.38
CA CYS A 157 9.76 -7.75 7.50
C CYS A 157 9.33 -7.86 6.03
N PHE A 158 9.86 -7.00 5.18
CA PHE A 158 9.63 -6.99 3.73
C PHE A 158 10.95 -6.77 2.98
N GLU A 159 11.03 -7.24 1.75
CA GLU A 159 12.09 -6.88 0.83
C GLU A 159 11.88 -5.46 0.26
N ASP A 160 12.93 -4.63 0.17
CA ASP A 160 12.89 -3.33 -0.50
C ASP A 160 12.88 -3.50 -2.03
N LEU A 161 11.71 -3.81 -2.57
CA LEU A 161 11.56 -4.08 -3.99
C LEU A 161 11.60 -2.81 -4.85
N ASN A 162 12.28 -2.90 -6.00
CA ASN A 162 12.16 -1.90 -7.05
C ASN A 162 10.81 -2.02 -7.78
N MET A 163 9.82 -1.25 -7.30
CA MET A 163 8.46 -1.28 -7.83
C MET A 163 8.37 -0.86 -9.30
N GLU A 164 9.27 0.02 -9.79
CA GLU A 164 9.29 0.43 -11.19
C GLU A 164 9.68 -0.75 -12.10
N ARG A 165 10.69 -1.52 -11.69
CA ARG A 165 11.11 -2.72 -12.41
C ARG A 165 10.02 -3.79 -12.43
N MET A 166 9.35 -4.01 -11.29
CA MET A 166 8.20 -4.92 -11.20
C MET A 166 7.05 -4.47 -12.10
N HIS A 167 6.83 -3.17 -12.22
CA HIS A 167 5.78 -2.61 -13.06
C HIS A 167 6.01 -2.90 -14.54
N ARG A 168 7.26 -2.91 -15.03
CA ARG A 168 7.59 -3.25 -16.43
C ARG A 168 7.24 -4.70 -16.77
N GLY A 169 7.47 -5.64 -15.85
CA GLY A 169 7.20 -7.07 -16.08
C GLY A 169 5.76 -7.50 -15.81
N TYR A 170 5.14 -6.97 -14.78
CA TYR A 170 3.85 -7.43 -14.25
C TYR A 170 2.83 -6.29 -14.01
N GLY A 171 2.94 -5.19 -14.78
CA GLY A 171 2.31 -3.90 -14.53
C GLY A 171 0.84 -3.92 -14.12
N LYS A 172 0.00 -4.75 -14.74
CA LYS A 172 -1.44 -4.83 -14.40
C LYS A 172 -1.68 -5.33 -12.98
N LYS A 173 -0.95 -6.36 -12.53
CA LYS A 173 -1.10 -6.94 -11.18
C LYS A 173 -0.46 -6.08 -10.12
N VAL A 174 0.74 -5.57 -10.37
CA VAL A 174 1.45 -4.64 -9.48
C VAL A 174 0.60 -3.39 -9.25
N SER A 175 -0.03 -2.86 -10.32
CA SER A 175 -0.97 -1.73 -10.22
C SER A 175 -2.24 -2.09 -9.46
N ASP A 176 -2.78 -3.30 -9.63
CA ASP A 176 -4.01 -3.72 -8.95
C ASP A 176 -3.76 -3.92 -7.45
N TYR A 177 -2.65 -4.53 -7.08
CA TYR A 177 -2.27 -4.69 -5.67
C TYR A 177 -1.83 -3.38 -5.01
N GLY A 178 -1.13 -2.50 -5.73
CA GLY A 178 -0.69 -1.20 -5.22
C GLY A 178 0.27 -1.29 -4.04
N PHE A 179 1.27 -2.16 -4.12
CA PHE A 179 2.24 -2.44 -3.04
C PHE A 179 2.87 -1.19 -2.42
N SER A 180 3.31 -0.22 -3.24
CA SER A 180 3.91 1.02 -2.72
C SER A 180 2.94 1.84 -1.85
N GLU A 181 1.63 1.87 -2.21
CA GLU A 181 0.61 2.52 -1.40
C GLU A 181 0.39 1.76 -0.10
N PHE A 182 0.34 0.42 -0.16
CA PHE A 182 0.20 -0.45 1.00
C PHE A 182 1.36 -0.27 1.99
N LEU A 183 2.62 -0.36 1.52
CA LEU A 183 3.80 -0.19 2.38
C LEU A 183 3.82 1.18 3.07
N ARG A 184 3.52 2.26 2.34
CA ARG A 184 3.44 3.60 2.93
C ARG A 184 2.36 3.70 4.01
N ILE A 185 1.21 3.03 3.81
CA ILE A 185 0.15 2.99 4.83
C ILE A 185 0.60 2.16 6.02
N LEU A 186 1.24 1.02 5.80
CA LEU A 186 1.77 0.17 6.86
C LEU A 186 2.81 0.90 7.71
N GLU A 187 3.77 1.58 7.09
CA GLU A 187 4.78 2.41 7.79
C GLU A 187 4.15 3.53 8.62
N TYR A 188 3.02 4.08 8.18
CA TYR A 188 2.29 5.09 8.93
C TYR A 188 1.51 4.48 10.12
N VAL A 189 0.93 3.30 9.94
CA VAL A 189 0.10 2.62 10.95
C VAL A 189 0.96 1.93 12.01
N ALA A 190 2.07 1.32 11.63
CA ALA A 190 2.87 0.48 12.50
C ALA A 190 3.32 1.15 13.81
N PRO A 191 3.81 2.40 13.83
CA PRO A 191 4.18 3.07 15.07
C PRO A 191 3.01 3.25 16.05
N GLN A 192 1.76 3.33 15.55
CA GLN A 192 0.56 3.49 16.36
C GLN A 192 0.20 2.21 17.15
N PHE A 193 0.80 1.08 16.79
CA PHE A 193 0.63 -0.23 17.43
C PHE A 193 1.90 -0.73 18.14
N GLY A 194 2.98 0.06 18.15
CA GLY A 194 4.30 -0.38 18.61
C GLY A 194 4.89 -1.47 17.73
N THR A 195 4.44 -1.60 16.48
CA THR A 195 4.95 -2.55 15.49
C THR A 195 6.15 -1.95 14.77
N ARG A 196 7.21 -2.75 14.58
CA ARG A 196 8.38 -2.38 13.80
C ARG A 196 8.27 -2.95 12.39
N VAL A 197 8.46 -2.10 11.38
CA VAL A 197 8.54 -2.52 9.97
C VAL A 197 9.99 -2.48 9.55
N VAL A 198 10.51 -3.61 9.08
CA VAL A 198 11.89 -3.77 8.65
C VAL A 198 11.96 -4.00 7.16
N LYS A 199 12.80 -3.25 6.46
CA LYS A 199 13.09 -3.47 5.05
C LYS A 199 14.41 -4.21 4.90
N VAL A 200 14.35 -5.37 4.29
CA VAL A 200 15.52 -6.17 3.91
C VAL A 200 16.02 -5.66 2.56
N ASP A 201 17.35 -5.61 2.40
CA ASP A 201 17.98 -5.11 1.19
C ASP A 201 17.50 -5.90 -0.06
N ARG A 202 17.25 -5.17 -1.15
CA ARG A 202 16.77 -5.73 -2.44
C ARG A 202 17.72 -6.71 -3.12
N PHE A 203 18.98 -6.68 -2.75
CA PHE A 203 20.01 -7.60 -3.29
C PHE A 203 20.21 -8.82 -2.41
N TYR A 204 19.56 -8.87 -1.24
CA TYR A 204 19.55 -10.05 -0.42
C TYR A 204 18.92 -11.23 -1.17
N PRO A 205 19.64 -12.36 -1.35
CA PRO A 205 19.18 -13.45 -2.23
C PRO A 205 18.13 -14.34 -1.54
N SER A 206 17.07 -13.74 -1.01
CA SER A 206 16.03 -14.36 -0.18
C SER A 206 15.47 -15.65 -0.80
N SER A 207 15.19 -15.67 -2.09
CA SER A 207 14.65 -16.86 -2.77
C SER A 207 15.68 -17.93 -3.08
N GLN A 208 16.99 -17.61 -3.08
CA GLN A 208 18.08 -18.51 -3.45
C GLN A 208 18.72 -19.19 -2.23
N LEU A 209 18.62 -18.59 -1.05
CA LEU A 209 19.14 -19.16 0.19
C LEU A 209 18.21 -20.24 0.73
N CYS A 210 18.75 -21.34 1.21
CA CYS A 210 18.01 -22.32 1.99
C CYS A 210 17.79 -21.75 3.40
N CYS A 211 16.55 -21.63 3.86
CA CYS A 211 16.24 -21.11 5.18
C CYS A 211 16.70 -22.04 6.32
N GLU A 212 17.02 -23.31 6.03
CA GLU A 212 17.48 -24.28 7.03
C GLU A 212 19.00 -24.31 7.20
N CYS A 213 19.77 -24.21 6.10
CA CYS A 213 21.22 -24.38 6.14
C CYS A 213 22.02 -23.27 5.48
N SER A 214 21.36 -22.22 5.00
CA SER A 214 21.96 -21.06 4.32
C SER A 214 22.73 -21.38 3.02
N TYR A 215 22.59 -22.60 2.47
CA TYR A 215 23.16 -22.93 1.18
C TYR A 215 22.53 -22.07 0.09
N GLN A 216 23.35 -21.38 -0.70
CA GLN A 216 22.85 -20.58 -1.83
C GLN A 216 22.77 -21.41 -3.10
N ASN A 217 21.56 -21.59 -3.63
CA ASN A 217 21.30 -22.31 -4.87
C ASN A 217 21.06 -21.33 -6.04
N PRO A 218 22.06 -21.11 -6.94
CA PRO A 218 21.93 -20.17 -8.04
C PRO A 218 20.85 -20.56 -9.07
N ARG A 219 20.46 -21.84 -9.17
CA ARG A 219 19.41 -22.31 -10.08
C ARG A 219 18.04 -21.74 -9.75
N VAL A 220 17.79 -21.41 -8.48
CA VAL A 220 16.52 -20.82 -8.02
C VAL A 220 16.37 -19.35 -8.46
N LYS A 221 17.41 -18.75 -9.04
CA LYS A 221 17.30 -17.43 -9.68
C LYS A 221 16.33 -17.45 -10.87
N ASP A 222 16.16 -18.61 -11.51
CA ASP A 222 15.14 -18.80 -12.53
C ASP A 222 13.73 -18.72 -11.89
N LEU A 223 12.93 -17.78 -12.39
CA LEU A 223 11.56 -17.52 -11.90
C LEU A 223 10.57 -18.66 -12.23
N SER A 224 10.93 -19.59 -13.11
CA SER A 224 10.13 -20.78 -13.42
C SER A 224 10.20 -21.85 -12.31
N VAL A 225 11.31 -21.88 -11.56
CA VAL A 225 11.51 -22.79 -10.43
C VAL A 225 10.62 -22.35 -9.27
N ARG A 226 9.61 -23.15 -8.96
CA ARG A 226 8.66 -22.87 -7.86
C ARG A 226 8.92 -23.69 -6.63
N GLU A 227 9.39 -24.89 -6.82
CA GLU A 227 9.78 -25.85 -5.76
C GLU A 227 11.17 -26.35 -6.04
N TRP A 228 11.93 -26.62 -4.99
CA TRP A 228 13.29 -27.11 -5.10
C TRP A 228 13.73 -27.87 -3.85
N VAL A 229 14.68 -28.76 -4.04
CA VAL A 229 15.32 -29.51 -2.94
C VAL A 229 16.71 -28.94 -2.72
N CYS A 230 17.04 -28.60 -1.49
CA CYS A 230 18.37 -28.10 -1.14
C CYS A 230 19.45 -29.16 -1.41
N PRO A 231 20.47 -28.87 -2.23
CA PRO A 231 21.55 -29.85 -2.50
C PRO A 231 22.34 -30.21 -1.24
N SER A 232 22.43 -29.33 -0.25
CA SER A 232 23.16 -29.52 0.98
C SER A 232 22.35 -30.31 2.02
N CYS A 233 21.28 -29.77 2.56
CA CYS A 233 20.53 -30.38 3.67
C CYS A 233 19.33 -31.25 3.23
N LYS A 234 19.05 -31.34 1.92
CA LYS A 234 17.96 -32.12 1.32
C LYS A 234 16.54 -31.67 1.67
N THR A 235 16.39 -30.53 2.33
CA THR A 235 15.06 -29.96 2.61
C THR A 235 14.37 -29.54 1.34
N HIS A 236 13.07 -29.86 1.23
CA HIS A 236 12.19 -29.42 0.13
C HIS A 236 11.60 -28.05 0.44
N HIS A 237 11.66 -27.13 -0.51
CA HIS A 237 11.20 -25.77 -0.38
C HIS A 237 10.18 -25.38 -1.46
N ASP A 238 9.09 -24.74 -1.04
CA ASP A 238 8.35 -23.77 -1.87
C ASP A 238 9.19 -22.50 -1.90
N ARG A 239 9.47 -21.98 -3.09
CA ARG A 239 10.37 -20.86 -3.30
C ARG A 239 9.91 -19.57 -2.59
N ASP A 240 8.62 -19.25 -2.72
CA ASP A 240 8.08 -17.99 -2.20
C ASP A 240 8.01 -18.05 -0.65
N ARG A 241 7.73 -19.22 -0.06
CA ARG A 241 7.75 -19.44 1.41
C ARG A 241 9.15 -19.43 1.99
N ASN A 242 10.07 -20.08 1.30
CA ASN A 242 11.50 -20.03 1.68
C ASN A 242 12.02 -18.60 1.65
N ALA A 243 11.63 -17.81 0.63
CA ALA A 243 11.97 -16.38 0.57
C ALA A 243 11.37 -15.60 1.75
N ALA A 244 10.11 -15.84 2.09
CA ALA A 244 9.45 -15.19 3.22
C ALA A 244 10.12 -15.51 4.57
N GLN A 245 10.58 -16.76 4.77
CA GLN A 245 11.34 -17.13 5.95
C GLN A 245 12.70 -16.43 5.99
N ASN A 246 13.46 -16.43 4.90
CA ASN A 246 14.74 -15.74 4.82
C ASN A 246 14.61 -14.20 5.03
N ILE A 247 13.51 -13.59 4.54
CA ILE A 247 13.20 -12.18 4.78
C ILE A 247 12.93 -11.93 6.28
N LEU A 248 12.25 -12.86 6.96
CA LEU A 248 12.04 -12.79 8.40
C LEU A 248 13.36 -12.85 9.16
N ASP A 249 14.17 -13.85 8.87
CA ASP A 249 15.43 -14.11 9.58
C ASP A 249 16.42 -12.95 9.40
N GLU A 250 16.57 -12.45 8.17
CA GLU A 250 17.43 -11.30 7.89
C GLU A 250 16.87 -10.02 8.54
N GLY A 251 15.56 -9.81 8.50
CA GLY A 251 14.94 -8.68 9.17
C GLY A 251 15.15 -8.68 10.69
N LEU A 252 15.07 -9.84 11.32
CA LEU A 252 15.38 -9.99 12.76
C LEU A 252 16.87 -9.76 13.04
N ARG A 253 17.76 -10.25 12.18
CA ARG A 253 19.22 -9.99 12.27
C ARG A 253 19.51 -8.49 12.21
N ILE A 254 18.90 -7.74 11.29
CA ILE A 254 19.03 -6.28 11.17
C ILE A 254 18.58 -5.57 12.45
N LEU A 255 17.53 -6.05 13.11
CA LEU A 255 17.03 -5.45 14.35
C LEU A 255 17.91 -5.74 15.57
N SER A 256 18.74 -6.77 15.51
CA SER A 256 19.62 -7.19 16.61
C SER A 256 21.03 -6.61 16.49
N ALA A 257 21.37 -6.03 15.34
CA ALA A 257 22.64 -5.35 15.07
C ALA A 257 22.62 -3.88 15.49
#